data_110199abb92df957cd35a3c3f005176a
#
_entry.id   110199abb92df957cd35a3c3f005176a
#
_cell.length_a   1.000
_cell.length_b   1.000
_cell.length_c   1.000
_cell.angle_alpha   90.00
_cell.angle_beta   90.00
_cell.angle_gamma   90.00
#
_symmetry.space_group_name_H-M   'P 1'
#
loop_
_entity.id
_entity.type
_entity.pdbx_description
1 polymer ?
#
loop_
_entity_poly.entity_id
_entity_poly.type
_entity_poly.pdbx_seq_one_letter_code
_entity_poly.pdbx_strand_id
1 'polypeptide(L)'
;MRRSNSSKYTHSAFGNAVIMLFLTVFAFVMMVPMIYTICTAFKPNDELFRFPPSIFVQNPTVMNFYSLSSLLRESWVPFSRYLFNSVLISGLGTLGNVIFSSLAAYRIAKFEFPGRKLYFSIVTMSLMFSSAVTSIANFLIMSRLNMIDTYWAIIVPACGSSLGLFLMKQFVEQMVPDALIEAAQIDGAGEWMIFSRIVMPVVKPAWFTLIIFCLDRKSVV
;
A
#
# COMPACT_ATOMS: atom_id res chain seq x y z
N MET A 1 19.18 8.20 -38.67
CA MET A 1 19.53 8.26 -37.23
C MET A 1 19.33 9.69 -36.73
N ARG A 2 18.20 9.98 -36.13
CA ARG A 2 17.86 11.32 -35.58
C ARG A 2 17.94 11.22 -34.06
N ARG A 3 19.04 11.74 -33.50
CA ARG A 3 19.21 11.84 -32.04
C ARG A 3 18.08 12.72 -31.47
N SER A 4 17.21 12.13 -30.69
CA SER A 4 16.24 12.85 -29.86
C SER A 4 17.01 13.73 -28.88
N ASN A 5 16.91 15.03 -29.08
CA ASN A 5 17.39 16.03 -28.15
C ASN A 5 16.45 16.00 -26.92
N SER A 6 16.80 15.24 -25.89
CA SER A 6 16.12 15.35 -24.60
C SER A 6 16.34 16.79 -24.11
N SER A 7 15.26 17.53 -24.00
CA SER A 7 15.21 18.86 -23.39
C SER A 7 15.85 18.77 -21.99
N LYS A 8 17.11 19.17 -21.90
CA LYS A 8 17.76 19.43 -20.62
C LYS A 8 17.07 20.66 -20.06
N TYR A 9 16.16 20.45 -19.11
CA TYR A 9 15.71 21.52 -18.25
C TYR A 9 16.96 22.14 -17.63
N THR A 10 17.28 23.36 -18.06
CA THR A 10 18.47 24.10 -17.61
C THR A 10 18.17 24.61 -16.19
N HIS A 11 18.20 23.73 -15.21
CA HIS A 11 18.20 24.16 -13.84
C HIS A 11 19.55 24.83 -13.56
N SER A 12 19.51 26.12 -13.21
CA SER A 12 20.70 26.83 -12.73
C SER A 12 21.35 26.01 -11.58
N ALA A 13 22.67 25.88 -11.61
CA ALA A 13 23.41 25.18 -10.55
C ALA A 13 23.05 25.74 -9.16
N PHE A 14 22.82 27.04 -9.07
CA PHE A 14 22.34 27.71 -7.86
C PHE A 14 20.93 27.26 -7.46
N GLY A 15 19.99 27.13 -8.41
CA GLY A 15 18.63 26.63 -8.12
C GLY A 15 18.64 25.19 -7.61
N ASN A 16 19.45 24.33 -8.21
CA ASN A 16 19.62 22.96 -7.73
C ASN A 16 20.24 22.91 -6.33
N ALA A 17 21.22 23.75 -6.03
CA ALA A 17 21.83 23.81 -4.72
C ALA A 17 20.82 24.25 -3.63
N VAL A 18 19.99 25.26 -3.93
CA VAL A 18 18.93 25.71 -3.01
C VAL A 18 17.88 24.61 -2.76
N ILE A 19 17.43 23.92 -3.82
CA ILE A 19 16.48 22.81 -3.68
C ILE A 19 17.11 21.67 -2.87
N MET A 20 18.35 21.29 -3.14
CA MET A 20 19.07 20.26 -2.39
C MET A 20 19.21 20.62 -0.92
N LEU A 21 19.59 21.87 -0.62
CA LEU A 21 19.69 22.36 0.77
C LEU A 21 18.34 22.25 1.48
N PHE A 22 17.27 22.74 0.84
CA PHE A 22 15.93 22.69 1.37
C PHE A 22 15.48 21.26 1.66
N LEU A 23 15.62 20.36 0.69
CA LEU A 23 15.27 18.93 0.85
C LEU A 23 16.11 18.27 1.95
N THR A 24 17.39 18.60 2.06
CA THR A 24 18.27 18.06 3.10
C THR A 24 17.82 18.50 4.50
N VAL A 25 17.50 19.78 4.68
CA VAL A 25 17.01 20.30 5.96
C VAL A 25 15.69 19.62 6.34
N PHE A 26 14.74 19.49 5.39
CA PHE A 26 13.48 18.78 5.65
C PHE A 26 13.70 17.30 5.97
N ALA A 27 14.61 16.63 5.28
CA ALA A 27 14.95 15.24 5.56
C ALA A 27 15.48 15.08 7.00
N PHE A 28 16.36 15.97 7.45
CA PHE A 28 16.85 15.97 8.83
C PHE A 28 15.72 16.16 9.85
N VAL A 29 14.81 17.12 9.61
CA VAL A 29 13.66 17.36 10.50
C VAL A 29 12.77 16.10 10.57
N MET A 30 12.51 15.43 9.44
CA MET A 30 11.72 14.20 9.40
C MET A 30 12.42 12.98 10.03
N MET A 31 13.75 13.00 10.11
CA MET A 31 14.52 11.95 10.80
C MET A 31 14.46 12.07 12.33
N VAL A 32 14.26 13.27 12.87
CA VAL A 32 14.28 13.51 14.34
C VAL A 32 13.31 12.60 15.10
N PRO A 33 12.01 12.48 14.74
CA PRO A 33 11.08 11.60 15.44
C PRO A 33 11.51 10.13 15.36
N MET A 34 12.07 9.70 14.24
CA MET A 34 12.54 8.30 14.07
C MET A 34 13.73 8.02 14.98
N ILE A 35 14.73 8.92 15.00
CA ILE A 35 15.88 8.82 15.89
C ILE A 35 15.43 8.84 17.34
N TYR A 36 14.52 9.75 17.71
CA TYR A 36 13.96 9.81 19.05
C TYR A 36 13.29 8.50 19.47
N THR A 37 12.48 7.90 18.59
CA THR A 37 11.81 6.60 18.86
C THR A 37 12.83 5.50 19.09
N ILE A 38 13.86 5.40 18.24
CA ILE A 38 14.93 4.42 18.39
C ILE A 38 15.68 4.64 19.71
N CYS A 39 16.07 5.87 20.00
CA CYS A 39 16.75 6.19 21.26
C CYS A 39 15.85 5.84 22.47
N THR A 40 14.58 6.17 22.43
CA THR A 40 13.63 5.89 23.52
C THR A 40 13.48 4.40 23.79
N ALA A 41 13.53 3.55 22.76
CA ALA A 41 13.47 2.09 22.93
C ALA A 41 14.62 1.52 23.77
N PHE A 42 15.78 2.17 23.78
CA PHE A 42 16.97 1.78 24.55
C PHE A 42 17.16 2.55 25.86
N LYS A 43 16.25 3.48 26.20
CA LYS A 43 16.32 4.21 27.47
C LYS A 43 15.79 3.38 28.63
N PRO A 44 16.48 3.35 29.80
CA PRO A 44 15.89 2.81 31.02
C PRO A 44 14.74 3.70 31.51
N ASN A 45 13.84 3.12 32.30
CA ASN A 45 12.65 3.83 32.80
C ASN A 45 13.00 5.11 33.59
N ASP A 46 14.12 5.13 34.30
CA ASP A 46 14.57 6.27 35.11
C ASP A 46 14.96 7.47 34.21
N GLU A 47 15.46 7.19 33.01
CA GLU A 47 15.82 8.22 32.04
C GLU A 47 14.62 8.66 31.18
N LEU A 48 13.64 7.75 30.99
CA LEU A 48 12.46 8.01 30.18
C LEU A 48 11.55 9.10 30.78
N PHE A 49 11.38 9.09 32.11
CA PHE A 49 10.53 10.02 32.85
C PHE A 49 11.27 11.23 33.41
N ARG A 50 12.53 11.38 33.07
CA ARG A 50 13.35 12.53 33.54
C ARG A 50 12.97 13.81 32.80
N PHE A 51 12.77 14.90 33.54
CA PHE A 51 12.54 16.21 32.97
C PHE A 51 13.80 17.09 33.12
N PRO A 52 14.29 17.79 32.09
CA PRO A 52 13.81 17.82 30.70
C PRO A 52 14.16 16.52 29.93
N PRO A 53 13.33 16.12 28.92
CA PRO A 53 13.57 14.90 28.17
C PRO A 53 14.84 15.02 27.32
N SER A 54 15.76 14.07 27.48
CA SER A 54 16.97 13.98 26.65
C SER A 54 16.63 13.33 25.29
N ILE A 55 17.22 13.79 24.20
CA ILE A 55 17.06 13.14 22.88
C ILE A 55 17.90 11.87 22.83
N PHE A 56 19.15 11.95 23.27
CA PHE A 56 20.08 10.82 23.24
C PHE A 56 20.05 9.99 24.52
N VAL A 57 20.35 8.70 24.37
CA VAL A 57 20.44 7.75 25.48
C VAL A 57 21.75 7.96 26.22
N GLN A 58 21.72 8.10 27.55
CA GLN A 58 22.91 8.17 28.40
C GLN A 58 23.36 6.77 28.82
N ASN A 59 22.41 5.93 29.23
CA ASN A 59 22.68 4.56 29.67
C ASN A 59 21.85 3.57 28.85
N PRO A 60 22.36 3.10 27.68
CA PRO A 60 21.60 2.22 26.82
C PRO A 60 21.34 0.88 27.48
N THR A 61 20.08 0.44 27.50
CA THR A 61 19.66 -0.84 28.06
C THR A 61 18.81 -1.62 27.07
N VAL A 62 18.92 -2.95 27.10
CA VAL A 62 18.04 -3.86 26.38
C VAL A 62 16.93 -4.42 27.27
N MET A 63 16.87 -3.99 28.54
CA MET A 63 15.92 -4.51 29.53
C MET A 63 14.47 -4.30 29.10
N ASN A 64 14.17 -3.22 28.39
CA ASN A 64 12.83 -2.97 27.83
C ASN A 64 12.36 -4.10 26.91
N PHE A 65 13.25 -4.67 26.10
CA PHE A 65 12.93 -5.79 25.21
C PHE A 65 12.74 -7.11 26.00
N TYR A 66 13.52 -7.31 27.07
CA TYR A 66 13.31 -8.46 27.98
C TYR A 66 11.97 -8.33 28.71
N SER A 67 11.67 -7.16 29.26
CA SER A 67 10.40 -6.90 29.95
C SER A 67 9.21 -7.07 28.98
N LEU A 68 9.33 -6.58 27.75
CA LEU A 68 8.32 -6.80 26.72
C LEU A 68 8.14 -8.28 26.41
N SER A 69 9.23 -9.04 26.28
CA SER A 69 9.17 -10.48 25.99
C SER A 69 8.54 -11.28 27.14
N SER A 70 8.78 -10.89 28.39
CA SER A 70 8.16 -11.53 29.56
C SER A 70 6.66 -11.23 29.61
N LEU A 71 6.25 -9.97 29.41
CA LEU A 71 4.84 -9.59 29.36
C LEU A 71 4.08 -10.32 28.23
N LEU A 72 4.73 -10.50 27.08
CA LEU A 72 4.15 -11.25 25.95
C LEU A 72 4.02 -12.75 26.23
N ARG A 73 4.85 -13.32 27.11
CA ARG A 73 4.75 -14.72 27.55
C ARG A 73 3.64 -14.93 28.56
N GLU A 74 3.41 -13.96 29.45
CA GLU A 74 2.36 -14.00 30.48
C GLU A 74 0.97 -13.65 29.91
N SER A 75 0.89 -13.11 28.69
CA SER A 75 -0.38 -12.78 28.06
C SER A 75 -1.18 -14.03 27.70
N TRP A 76 -2.51 -13.98 27.89
CA TRP A 76 -3.46 -15.06 27.55
C TRP A 76 -3.36 -15.53 26.11
N VAL A 77 -2.89 -14.67 25.20
CA VAL A 77 -2.71 -14.99 23.78
C VAL A 77 -1.23 -14.89 23.43
N PRO A 78 -0.59 -15.95 22.94
CA PRO A 78 0.80 -15.92 22.53
C PRO A 78 1.05 -14.89 21.41
N PHE A 79 2.15 -14.14 21.51
CA PHE A 79 2.53 -13.13 20.50
C PHE A 79 2.60 -13.71 19.07
N SER A 80 3.02 -14.97 18.96
CA SER A 80 3.06 -15.69 17.67
C SER A 80 1.70 -15.73 16.98
N ARG A 81 0.60 -15.78 17.73
CA ARG A 81 -0.76 -15.76 17.17
C ARG A 81 -1.11 -14.39 16.58
N TYR A 82 -0.73 -13.30 17.27
CA TYR A 82 -0.91 -11.96 16.72
C TYR A 82 -0.12 -11.76 15.43
N LEU A 83 1.15 -12.19 15.43
CA LEU A 83 1.99 -12.12 14.26
C LEU A 83 1.43 -12.94 13.08
N PHE A 84 1.01 -14.18 13.37
CA PHE A 84 0.40 -15.05 12.36
C PHE A 84 -0.87 -14.43 11.78
N ASN A 85 -1.77 -13.93 12.62
CA ASN A 85 -3.01 -13.28 12.18
C ASN A 85 -2.72 -12.04 11.33
N SER A 86 -1.78 -11.20 11.73
CA SER A 86 -1.40 -10.00 10.98
C SER A 86 -0.85 -10.35 9.59
N VAL A 87 0.05 -11.34 9.52
CA VAL A 87 0.62 -11.80 8.24
C VAL A 87 -0.46 -12.43 7.36
N LEU A 88 -1.32 -13.26 7.93
CA LEU A 88 -2.39 -13.93 7.20
C LEU A 88 -3.40 -12.93 6.63
N ILE A 89 -3.91 -12.02 7.46
CA ILE A 89 -4.91 -11.02 7.06
C ILE A 89 -4.31 -10.05 6.02
N SER A 90 -3.10 -9.54 6.28
CA SER A 90 -2.42 -8.63 5.36
C SER A 90 -2.09 -9.32 4.04
N GLY A 91 -1.58 -10.55 4.09
CA GLY A 91 -1.24 -11.34 2.91
C GLY A 91 -2.45 -11.66 2.05
N LEU A 92 -3.48 -12.30 2.63
CA LEU A 92 -4.69 -12.68 1.89
C LEU A 92 -5.45 -11.47 1.36
N GLY A 93 -5.59 -10.43 2.18
CA GLY A 93 -6.28 -9.22 1.75
C GLY A 93 -5.52 -8.45 0.66
N THR A 94 -4.18 -8.47 0.67
CA THR A 94 -3.36 -7.85 -0.38
C THR A 94 -3.41 -8.66 -1.67
N LEU A 95 -3.23 -9.98 -1.59
CA LEU A 95 -3.35 -10.87 -2.75
C LEU A 95 -4.72 -10.76 -3.40
N GLY A 96 -5.79 -10.83 -2.60
CA GLY A 96 -7.15 -10.65 -3.11
C GLY A 96 -7.34 -9.31 -3.80
N ASN A 97 -6.86 -8.22 -3.18
CA ASN A 97 -6.94 -6.88 -3.79
C ASN A 97 -6.21 -6.81 -5.13
N VAL A 98 -4.97 -7.31 -5.22
CA VAL A 98 -4.19 -7.31 -6.47
C VAL A 98 -4.90 -8.12 -7.56
N ILE A 99 -5.41 -9.31 -7.23
CA ILE A 99 -6.08 -10.17 -8.20
C ILE A 99 -7.37 -9.52 -8.71
N PHE A 100 -8.29 -9.13 -7.81
CA PHE A 100 -9.57 -8.56 -8.20
C PHE A 100 -9.42 -7.22 -8.90
N SER A 101 -8.53 -6.35 -8.40
CA SER A 101 -8.26 -5.06 -9.05
C SER A 101 -7.64 -5.23 -10.44
N SER A 102 -6.73 -6.20 -10.62
CA SER A 102 -6.10 -6.45 -11.93
C SER A 102 -7.08 -6.99 -12.95
N LEU A 103 -7.92 -7.95 -12.57
CA LEU A 103 -8.94 -8.54 -13.44
C LEU A 103 -9.96 -7.49 -13.88
N ALA A 104 -10.49 -6.73 -12.91
CA ALA A 104 -11.47 -5.68 -13.19
C ALA A 104 -10.85 -4.53 -14.00
N ALA A 105 -9.62 -4.12 -13.66
CA ALA A 105 -8.90 -3.07 -14.38
C ALA A 105 -8.62 -3.43 -15.83
N TYR A 106 -8.20 -4.66 -16.10
CA TYR A 106 -7.96 -5.16 -17.46
C TYR A 106 -9.24 -5.07 -18.30
N ARG A 107 -10.36 -5.56 -17.74
CA ARG A 107 -11.64 -5.53 -18.45
C ARG A 107 -12.13 -4.09 -18.71
N ILE A 108 -12.00 -3.22 -17.72
CA ILE A 108 -12.41 -1.81 -17.87
C ILE A 108 -11.46 -1.05 -18.80
N ALA A 109 -10.16 -1.34 -18.81
CA ALA A 109 -9.20 -0.61 -19.60
C ALA A 109 -9.26 -0.98 -21.09
N LYS A 110 -9.44 -2.27 -21.41
CA LYS A 110 -9.22 -2.82 -22.76
C LYS A 110 -10.46 -3.25 -23.50
N PHE A 111 -11.60 -3.33 -22.84
CA PHE A 111 -12.83 -3.77 -23.48
C PHE A 111 -13.92 -2.71 -23.40
N GLU A 112 -14.66 -2.59 -24.48
CA GLU A 112 -15.87 -1.77 -24.52
C GLU A 112 -17.08 -2.63 -24.16
N PHE A 113 -17.83 -2.20 -23.16
CA PHE A 113 -19.08 -2.81 -22.76
C PHE A 113 -20.07 -1.75 -22.26
N PRO A 114 -21.39 -2.00 -22.39
CA PRO A 114 -22.39 -1.06 -21.93
C PRO A 114 -22.25 -0.85 -20.40
N GLY A 115 -22.21 0.41 -19.97
CA GLY A 115 -22.03 0.75 -18.54
C GLY A 115 -20.58 0.93 -18.08
N ARG A 116 -19.54 0.69 -18.91
CA ARG A 116 -18.12 0.89 -18.56
C ARG A 116 -17.86 2.26 -17.94
N LYS A 117 -18.35 3.33 -18.57
CA LYS A 117 -18.15 4.71 -18.09
C LYS A 117 -18.84 4.95 -16.76
N LEU A 118 -20.05 4.45 -16.59
CA LEU A 118 -20.81 4.57 -15.35
C LEU A 118 -20.11 3.83 -14.20
N TYR A 119 -19.70 2.60 -14.43
CA TYR A 119 -18.98 1.80 -13.43
C TYR A 119 -17.70 2.49 -12.97
N PHE A 120 -16.88 2.98 -13.90
CA PHE A 120 -15.65 3.68 -13.56
C PHE A 120 -15.91 5.02 -12.87
N SER A 121 -16.98 5.72 -13.24
CA SER A 121 -17.41 6.94 -12.54
C SER A 121 -17.79 6.67 -11.08
N ILE A 122 -18.52 5.59 -10.80
CA ILE A 122 -18.86 5.16 -9.43
C ILE A 122 -17.58 4.85 -8.63
N VAL A 123 -16.62 4.12 -9.23
CA VAL A 123 -15.34 3.83 -8.58
C VAL A 123 -14.59 5.13 -8.26
N THR A 124 -14.54 6.07 -9.19
CA THR A 124 -13.86 7.35 -8.98
C THR A 124 -14.56 8.20 -7.90
N MET A 125 -15.89 8.24 -7.90
CA MET A 125 -16.67 8.90 -6.86
C MET A 125 -16.43 8.28 -5.48
N SER A 126 -16.29 6.95 -5.41
CA SER A 126 -16.04 6.27 -4.13
C SER A 126 -14.71 6.65 -3.47
N LEU A 127 -13.74 7.14 -4.24
CA LEU A 127 -12.47 7.66 -3.71
C LEU A 127 -12.64 8.98 -2.95
N MET A 128 -13.74 9.70 -3.20
CA MET A 128 -14.02 10.97 -2.52
C MET A 128 -14.65 10.77 -1.14
N PHE A 129 -15.14 9.57 -0.83
CA PHE A 129 -15.72 9.29 0.48
C PHE A 129 -14.64 9.07 1.54
N SER A 130 -14.83 9.70 2.69
CA SER A 130 -13.96 9.49 3.85
C SER A 130 -14.04 8.03 4.34
N SER A 131 -12.90 7.48 4.74
CA SER A 131 -12.81 6.14 5.33
C SER A 131 -13.70 5.98 6.58
N ALA A 132 -13.89 7.06 7.35
CA ALA A 132 -14.75 7.04 8.52
C ALA A 132 -16.23 6.76 8.18
N VAL A 133 -16.73 7.32 7.08
CA VAL A 133 -18.12 7.10 6.62
C VAL A 133 -18.27 5.67 6.09
N THR A 134 -17.31 5.21 5.31
CA THR A 134 -17.35 3.85 4.73
C THR A 134 -17.18 2.77 5.80
N SER A 135 -16.47 3.03 6.90
CA SER A 135 -16.29 2.06 7.98
C SER A 135 -17.59 1.71 8.69
N ILE A 136 -18.48 2.71 8.91
CA ILE A 136 -19.80 2.47 9.52
C ILE A 136 -20.66 1.57 8.62
N ALA A 137 -20.71 1.87 7.33
CA ALA A 137 -21.46 1.06 6.37
C ALA A 137 -20.91 -0.37 6.28
N ASN A 138 -19.58 -0.53 6.24
CA ASN A 138 -18.94 -1.83 6.25
C ASN A 138 -19.28 -2.64 7.51
N PHE A 139 -19.22 -2.01 8.68
CA PHE A 139 -19.59 -2.69 9.93
C PHE A 139 -21.04 -3.18 9.91
N LEU A 140 -21.99 -2.35 9.46
CA LEU A 140 -23.40 -2.75 9.36
C LEU A 140 -23.60 -3.91 8.40
N ILE A 141 -22.93 -3.91 7.25
CA ILE A 141 -23.01 -5.01 6.28
C ILE A 141 -22.43 -6.29 6.87
N MET A 142 -21.25 -6.23 7.51
CA MET A 142 -20.60 -7.40 8.12
C MET A 142 -21.41 -7.96 9.28
N SER A 143 -22.07 -7.09 10.07
CA SER A 143 -22.99 -7.48 11.13
C SER A 143 -24.20 -8.24 10.57
N ARG A 144 -24.79 -7.74 9.48
CA ARG A 144 -25.94 -8.38 8.82
C ARG A 144 -25.58 -9.73 8.20
N LEU A 145 -24.34 -9.89 7.74
CA LEU A 145 -23.84 -11.13 7.15
C LEU A 145 -23.28 -12.12 8.22
N ASN A 146 -23.39 -11.81 9.50
CA ASN A 146 -22.82 -12.58 10.62
C ASN A 146 -21.32 -12.89 10.45
N MET A 147 -20.56 -11.93 9.88
CA MET A 147 -19.13 -12.07 9.66
C MET A 147 -18.29 -11.46 10.80
N ILE A 148 -18.92 -10.84 11.80
CA ILE A 148 -18.22 -10.28 12.97
C ILE A 148 -17.44 -11.40 13.68
N ASP A 149 -16.26 -11.06 14.20
CA ASP A 149 -15.30 -11.97 14.85
C ASP A 149 -14.73 -13.08 13.93
N THR A 150 -14.80 -12.88 12.62
CA THR A 150 -14.15 -13.77 11.66
C THR A 150 -13.05 -13.03 10.86
N TYR A 151 -12.06 -13.79 10.36
CA TYR A 151 -11.05 -13.23 9.46
C TYR A 151 -11.65 -12.60 8.19
N TRP A 152 -12.79 -13.13 7.74
CA TRP A 152 -13.50 -12.67 6.55
C TRP A 152 -14.02 -11.25 6.69
N ALA A 153 -14.36 -10.81 7.90
CA ALA A 153 -14.79 -9.43 8.15
C ALA A 153 -13.74 -8.38 7.76
N ILE A 154 -12.46 -8.76 7.79
CA ILE A 154 -11.36 -7.87 7.42
C ILE A 154 -10.88 -8.15 5.99
N ILE A 155 -10.79 -9.44 5.59
CA ILE A 155 -10.24 -9.84 4.30
C ILE A 155 -11.16 -9.42 3.14
N VAL A 156 -12.47 -9.64 3.26
CA VAL A 156 -13.43 -9.38 2.17
C VAL A 156 -13.48 -7.89 1.78
N PRO A 157 -13.66 -6.92 2.71
CA PRO A 157 -13.60 -5.51 2.37
C PRO A 157 -12.22 -5.08 1.84
N ALA A 158 -11.16 -5.74 2.31
CA ALA A 158 -9.81 -5.45 1.86
C ALA A 158 -9.56 -5.85 0.41
N CYS A 159 -10.24 -6.86 -0.12
CA CYS A 159 -10.15 -7.26 -1.53
C CYS A 159 -10.80 -6.23 -2.48
N GLY A 160 -11.78 -5.46 -2.02
CA GLY A 160 -12.57 -4.50 -2.82
C GLY A 160 -12.07 -3.06 -2.71
N SER A 161 -10.82 -2.77 -3.02
CA SER A 161 -10.26 -1.41 -2.94
C SER A 161 -10.52 -0.61 -4.22
N SER A 162 -11.28 0.48 -4.11
CA SER A 162 -11.49 1.43 -5.22
C SER A 162 -10.18 2.08 -5.69
N LEU A 163 -9.26 2.38 -4.75
CA LEU A 163 -7.94 2.91 -5.08
C LEU A 163 -7.11 1.89 -5.87
N GLY A 164 -7.15 0.61 -5.45
CA GLY A 164 -6.45 -0.45 -6.15
C GLY A 164 -6.94 -0.60 -7.60
N LEU A 165 -8.26 -0.63 -7.79
CA LEU A 165 -8.85 -0.70 -9.12
C LEU A 165 -8.50 0.51 -9.98
N PHE A 166 -8.60 1.71 -9.42
CA PHE A 166 -8.27 2.94 -10.12
C PHE A 166 -6.81 2.97 -10.58
N LEU A 167 -5.87 2.68 -9.68
CA LEU A 167 -4.44 2.64 -10.01
C LEU A 167 -4.15 1.59 -11.08
N MET A 168 -4.62 0.36 -10.88
CA MET A 168 -4.39 -0.72 -11.85
C MET A 168 -4.95 -0.38 -13.24
N LYS A 169 -6.14 0.22 -13.30
CA LYS A 169 -6.74 0.65 -14.56
C LYS A 169 -5.88 1.68 -15.27
N GLN A 170 -5.37 2.70 -14.56
CA GLN A 170 -4.49 3.71 -15.14
C GLN A 170 -3.18 3.10 -15.67
N PHE A 171 -2.58 2.18 -14.92
CA PHE A 171 -1.36 1.51 -15.36
C PHE A 171 -1.59 0.62 -16.58
N VAL A 172 -2.70 -0.14 -16.62
CA VAL A 172 -3.04 -0.99 -17.78
C VAL A 172 -3.26 -0.13 -19.02
N GLU A 173 -3.94 1.01 -18.91
CA GLU A 173 -4.13 1.93 -20.05
C GLU A 173 -2.83 2.52 -20.59
N GLN A 174 -1.92 2.90 -19.68
CA GLN A 174 -0.68 3.58 -20.05
C GLN A 174 0.42 2.63 -20.54
N MET A 175 0.51 1.45 -19.93
CA MET A 175 1.64 0.54 -20.14
C MET A 175 1.36 -0.56 -21.16
N VAL A 176 0.12 -0.88 -21.45
CA VAL A 176 -0.27 -1.94 -22.37
C VAL A 176 -0.85 -1.33 -23.63
N PRO A 177 -0.11 -1.24 -24.76
CA PRO A 177 -0.65 -0.79 -26.04
C PRO A 177 -1.71 -1.77 -26.58
N ASP A 178 -2.76 -1.24 -27.21
CA ASP A 178 -3.83 -2.08 -27.77
C ASP A 178 -3.31 -2.98 -28.91
N ALA A 179 -2.35 -2.48 -29.70
CA ALA A 179 -1.68 -3.26 -30.75
C ALA A 179 -1.02 -4.55 -30.22
N LEU A 180 -0.58 -4.57 -28.96
CA LEU A 180 0.00 -5.79 -28.34
C LEU A 180 -1.08 -6.85 -28.09
N ILE A 181 -2.27 -6.42 -27.71
CA ILE A 181 -3.42 -7.32 -27.48
C ILE A 181 -3.95 -7.83 -28.82
N GLU A 182 -4.09 -6.95 -29.82
CA GLU A 182 -4.53 -7.31 -31.18
C GLU A 182 -3.59 -8.32 -31.84
N ALA A 183 -2.28 -8.12 -31.74
CA ALA A 183 -1.29 -9.08 -32.25
C ALA A 183 -1.44 -10.45 -31.58
N ALA A 184 -1.60 -10.50 -30.25
CA ALA A 184 -1.79 -11.74 -29.53
C ALA A 184 -3.11 -12.45 -29.89
N GLN A 185 -4.16 -11.71 -30.19
CA GLN A 185 -5.44 -12.27 -30.67
C GLN A 185 -5.30 -12.87 -32.07
N ILE A 186 -4.53 -12.21 -32.96
CA ILE A 186 -4.22 -12.75 -34.30
C ILE A 186 -3.44 -14.05 -34.18
N ASP A 187 -2.51 -14.14 -33.22
CA ASP A 187 -1.74 -15.35 -32.91
C ASP A 187 -2.59 -16.47 -32.26
N GLY A 188 -3.90 -16.23 -32.04
CA GLY A 188 -4.83 -17.21 -31.48
C GLY A 188 -4.77 -17.35 -29.97
N ALA A 189 -4.16 -16.38 -29.25
CA ALA A 189 -4.12 -16.40 -27.81
C ALA A 189 -5.49 -16.09 -27.20
N GLY A 190 -5.94 -16.96 -26.29
CA GLY A 190 -7.17 -16.74 -25.53
C GLY A 190 -7.02 -15.62 -24.50
N GLU A 191 -8.13 -14.98 -24.11
CA GLU A 191 -8.21 -13.84 -23.18
C GLU A 191 -7.44 -14.07 -21.88
N TRP A 192 -7.54 -15.26 -21.29
CA TRP A 192 -6.82 -15.60 -20.06
C TRP A 192 -5.29 -15.67 -20.28
N MET A 193 -4.86 -16.14 -21.46
CA MET A 193 -3.45 -16.18 -21.82
C MET A 193 -2.90 -14.77 -22.02
N ILE A 194 -3.65 -13.91 -22.71
CA ILE A 194 -3.29 -12.49 -22.91
C ILE A 194 -3.16 -11.81 -21.55
N PHE A 195 -4.16 -11.94 -20.67
CA PHE A 195 -4.12 -11.37 -19.35
C PHE A 195 -2.89 -11.84 -18.55
N SER A 196 -2.70 -13.16 -18.42
CA SER A 196 -1.70 -13.72 -17.50
C SER A 196 -0.28 -13.64 -18.04
N ARG A 197 -0.07 -13.82 -19.35
CA ARG A 197 1.29 -13.89 -19.95
C ARG A 197 1.75 -12.58 -20.58
N ILE A 198 0.84 -11.69 -20.93
CA ILE A 198 1.19 -10.42 -21.60
C ILE A 198 0.92 -9.25 -20.67
N VAL A 199 -0.33 -9.04 -20.26
CA VAL A 199 -0.73 -7.86 -19.49
C VAL A 199 -0.06 -7.85 -18.11
N MET A 200 -0.18 -8.94 -17.34
CA MET A 200 0.34 -9.00 -15.97
C MET A 200 1.85 -8.80 -15.87
N PRO A 201 2.70 -9.37 -16.74
CA PRO A 201 4.13 -9.07 -16.72
C PRO A 201 4.48 -7.64 -17.10
N VAL A 202 3.74 -7.01 -18.02
CA VAL A 202 3.97 -5.62 -18.43
C VAL A 202 3.65 -4.67 -17.29
N VAL A 203 2.57 -4.90 -16.54
CA VAL A 203 2.15 -4.03 -15.43
C VAL A 203 2.79 -4.40 -14.09
N LYS A 204 3.91 -5.14 -14.08
CA LYS A 204 4.65 -5.47 -12.85
C LYS A 204 4.86 -4.29 -11.88
N PRO A 205 5.30 -3.10 -12.33
CA PRO A 205 5.47 -1.97 -11.42
C PRO A 205 4.18 -1.57 -10.71
N ALA A 206 3.03 -1.71 -11.38
CA ALA A 206 1.72 -1.37 -10.83
C ALA A 206 1.35 -2.24 -9.64
N TRP A 207 1.50 -3.58 -9.75
CA TRP A 207 1.14 -4.42 -8.60
C TRP A 207 2.16 -4.35 -7.48
N PHE A 208 3.44 -4.11 -7.72
CA PHE A 208 4.36 -3.81 -6.64
C PHE A 208 3.95 -2.54 -5.88
N THR A 209 3.57 -1.49 -6.60
CA THR A 209 3.03 -0.28 -5.99
C THR A 209 1.76 -0.58 -5.18
N LEU A 210 0.85 -1.36 -5.75
CA LEU A 210 -0.39 -1.73 -5.07
C LEU A 210 -0.15 -2.61 -3.84
N ILE A 211 0.78 -3.55 -3.91
CA ILE A 211 1.19 -4.38 -2.76
C ILE A 211 1.71 -3.51 -1.63
N ILE A 212 2.62 -2.57 -1.93
CA ILE A 212 3.17 -1.66 -0.91
C ILE A 212 2.04 -0.83 -0.28
N PHE A 213 1.15 -0.25 -1.07
CA PHE A 213 0.00 0.51 -0.57
C PHE A 213 -0.93 -0.33 0.31
N CYS A 214 -1.20 -1.57 -0.10
CA CYS A 214 -2.09 -2.45 0.65
C CYS A 214 -1.47 -2.93 1.96
N LEU A 215 -0.17 -3.21 1.98
CA LEU A 215 0.54 -3.62 3.19
C LEU A 215 0.63 -2.47 4.18
N ASP A 216 1.01 -1.27 3.73
CA ASP A 216 1.09 -0.08 4.57
C ASP A 216 -0.26 0.22 5.24
N ARG A 217 -1.34 0.28 4.47
CA ARG A 217 -2.69 0.56 4.98
C ARG A 217 -3.19 -0.49 6.00
N LYS A 218 -2.74 -1.74 5.91
CA LYS A 218 -3.19 -2.83 6.78
C LYS A 218 -2.30 -3.04 7.99
N SER A 219 -1.05 -2.59 7.96
CA SER A 219 -0.16 -2.65 9.11
C SER A 219 -0.60 -1.72 10.26
N VAL A 220 -1.48 -0.74 9.97
CA VAL A 220 -2.00 0.24 10.94
C VAL A 220 -3.28 -0.27 11.65
N VAL A 221 -3.84 -1.40 11.25
CA VAL A 221 -5.02 -2.03 11.84
C VAL A 221 -4.64 -3.23 12.70
#